data_7081405b3e154e99cf8d4baf71894d61
#
_entry.id   7081405b3e154e99cf8d4baf71894d61
#
_cell.length_a   1.000
_cell.length_b   1.000
_cell.length_c   1.000
_cell.angle_alpha   90.00
_cell.angle_beta   90.00
_cell.angle_gamma   90.00
#
_symmetry.space_group_name_H-M   'P 1'
#
loop_
_entity.id
_entity.type
_entity.pdbx_description
1 polymer ?
#
loop_
_entity_poly.entity_id
_entity_poly.type
_entity_poly.pdbx_seq_one_letter_code
_entity_poly.pdbx_strand_id
1 'polypeptide(L)'
;MEKSNAIYGWTDINPGEIPWQYYRTTKNKHPLMFVNYGNSVGNCILFLGCVHGDELPSAYLMFKLAHYVKDNPALFKDKCIVIAPLVNPDGFLSIPPTRVNANGIDINRNFPTKDWQANAMRQWILKTKRKRRYYPGAKPSSEQETQFQIALIKKFKPQKILSVHSPLNFFDYDGPSSNLYSFEKWMEQAYKDINYPYKKFGFYPGSLGNYAGHERNIFTLTLELPSSDPKRGLEYFQEFQPLILKFINVPVAGSPPSVKILNHCKKISDEL
;
A
#
# COMPACT_ATOMS: atom_id res chain seq x y z
N MET A 1 7.61 14.14 11.80
CA MET A 1 8.23 12.81 12.00
C MET A 1 8.92 12.70 13.36
N GLU A 2 9.82 13.60 13.78
CA GLU A 2 10.45 13.54 15.12
C GLU A 2 9.43 13.44 16.26
N LYS A 3 8.36 14.23 16.23
CA LYS A 3 7.27 14.12 17.22
C LYS A 3 6.55 12.76 17.17
N SER A 4 6.40 12.15 15.99
CA SER A 4 5.76 10.83 15.85
C SER A 4 6.66 9.72 16.40
N ASN A 5 7.97 9.82 16.21
CA ASN A 5 8.92 8.86 16.76
C ASN A 5 8.88 8.86 18.29
N ALA A 6 8.83 10.04 18.90
CA ALA A 6 8.71 10.18 20.36
C ALA A 6 7.36 9.64 20.90
N ILE A 7 6.25 9.85 20.16
CA ILE A 7 4.91 9.44 20.60
C ILE A 7 4.70 7.92 20.45
N TYR A 8 5.20 7.33 19.34
CA TYR A 8 4.94 5.92 19.00
C TYR A 8 6.10 4.97 19.31
N GLY A 9 7.23 5.49 19.82
CA GLY A 9 8.40 4.69 20.15
C GLY A 9 9.20 4.21 18.92
N TRP A 10 9.05 4.86 17.76
CA TRP A 10 9.73 4.47 16.52
C TRP A 10 11.14 5.06 16.44
N THR A 11 11.99 4.71 17.40
CA THR A 11 13.34 5.26 17.53
C THR A 11 14.32 4.76 16.47
N ASP A 12 13.98 3.67 15.81
CA ASP A 12 14.77 2.98 14.77
C ASP A 12 14.44 3.42 13.34
N ILE A 13 13.57 4.42 13.17
CA ILE A 13 13.26 5.05 11.89
C ILE A 13 13.95 6.42 11.83
N ASN A 14 14.89 6.57 10.90
CA ASN A 14 15.49 7.86 10.57
C ASN A 14 15.08 8.32 9.15
N PRO A 15 14.00 9.09 9.01
CA PRO A 15 13.53 9.55 7.70
C PRO A 15 14.54 10.42 6.96
N GLY A 16 15.47 11.08 7.65
CA GLY A 16 16.50 11.93 7.06
C GLY A 16 17.51 11.19 6.20
N GLU A 17 17.64 9.88 6.36
CA GLU A 17 18.57 9.06 5.57
C GLU A 17 18.02 8.63 4.20
N ILE A 18 16.74 8.81 3.95
CA ILE A 18 16.08 8.42 2.70
C ILE A 18 15.97 9.63 1.76
N PRO A 19 16.32 9.48 0.45
CA PRO A 19 16.26 10.56 -0.52
C PRO A 19 14.82 10.80 -1.00
N TRP A 20 13.97 11.32 -0.10
CA TRP A 20 12.56 11.57 -0.38
C TRP A 20 12.36 12.56 -1.50
N GLN A 21 11.43 12.26 -2.39
CA GLN A 21 10.88 13.15 -3.39
C GLN A 21 9.51 13.64 -2.90
N TYR A 22 9.17 14.86 -3.27
CA TYR A 22 7.94 15.51 -2.86
C TYR A 22 7.01 15.71 -4.04
N TYR A 23 5.72 15.42 -3.83
CA TYR A 23 4.69 15.68 -4.83
C TYR A 23 4.03 17.04 -4.61
N ARG A 24 3.34 17.20 -3.51
CA ARG A 24 2.62 18.41 -3.08
C ARG A 24 2.47 18.38 -1.56
N THR A 25 1.77 19.38 -1.03
CA THR A 25 1.33 19.39 0.37
C THR A 25 -0.15 19.10 0.48
N THR A 26 -0.54 18.53 1.62
CA THR A 26 -1.94 18.36 2.03
C THR A 26 -2.58 19.71 2.40
N LYS A 27 -3.87 19.67 2.82
CA LYS A 27 -4.57 20.85 3.34
C LYS A 27 -3.84 21.48 4.53
N ASN A 28 -3.30 20.68 5.44
CA ASN A 28 -2.56 21.17 6.62
C ASN A 28 -1.07 21.39 6.34
N LYS A 29 -0.67 21.47 5.05
CA LYS A 29 0.70 21.74 4.60
C LYS A 29 1.72 20.63 4.92
N HIS A 30 1.28 19.44 5.23
CA HIS A 30 2.18 18.30 5.36
C HIS A 30 2.61 17.78 3.97
N PRO A 31 3.89 17.40 3.80
CA PRO A 31 4.38 16.93 2.51
C PRO A 31 3.84 15.54 2.14
N LEU A 32 3.43 15.37 0.89
CA LEU A 32 3.18 14.07 0.27
C LEU A 32 4.48 13.60 -0.38
N MET A 33 5.11 12.60 0.21
CA MET A 33 6.45 12.18 -0.16
C MET A 33 6.52 10.71 -0.55
N PHE A 34 7.48 10.40 -1.41
CA PHE A 34 7.80 9.05 -1.84
C PHE A 34 9.30 8.93 -2.11
N VAL A 35 9.78 7.70 -2.20
CA VAL A 35 11.11 7.40 -2.72
C VAL A 35 10.98 6.39 -3.86
N ASN A 36 11.87 6.44 -4.84
CA ASN A 36 12.01 5.39 -5.83
C ASN A 36 13.45 4.91 -5.91
N TYR A 37 13.60 3.61 -6.02
CA TYR A 37 14.87 2.91 -6.22
C TYR A 37 14.83 2.19 -7.57
N GLY A 38 15.93 2.30 -8.32
CA GLY A 38 16.02 1.74 -9.67
C GLY A 38 15.28 2.52 -10.74
N ASN A 39 15.51 2.15 -12.01
CA ASN A 39 15.04 2.88 -13.18
C ASN A 39 14.34 1.99 -14.23
N SER A 40 13.94 0.78 -13.87
CA SER A 40 13.37 -0.17 -14.82
C SER A 40 11.96 0.25 -15.23
N VAL A 41 11.85 0.98 -16.33
CA VAL A 41 10.54 1.30 -16.92
C VAL A 41 9.84 -0.01 -17.29
N GLY A 42 8.59 -0.17 -16.81
CA GLY A 42 7.79 -1.36 -17.09
C GLY A 42 7.91 -2.50 -16.09
N ASN A 43 8.73 -2.37 -15.03
CA ASN A 43 8.81 -3.36 -13.94
C ASN A 43 8.73 -2.68 -12.56
N CYS A 44 7.92 -1.64 -12.46
CA CYS A 44 7.75 -0.90 -11.21
C CYS A 44 6.75 -1.58 -10.28
N ILE A 45 7.06 -1.49 -8.98
CA ILE A 45 6.21 -1.94 -7.89
C ILE A 45 5.95 -0.73 -7.00
N LEU A 46 4.69 -0.45 -6.73
CA LEU A 46 4.27 0.66 -5.87
C LEU A 46 3.82 0.13 -4.51
N PHE A 47 4.41 0.65 -3.45
CA PHE A 47 4.07 0.39 -2.06
C PHE A 47 3.44 1.63 -1.44
N LEU A 48 2.29 1.45 -0.79
CA LEU A 48 1.53 2.51 -0.14
C LEU A 48 1.31 2.16 1.33
N GLY A 49 1.68 3.07 2.23
CA GLY A 49 1.40 2.98 3.65
C GLY A 49 0.51 4.12 4.15
N CYS A 50 -0.19 3.87 5.22
CA CYS A 50 -1.02 4.85 5.92
C CYS A 50 -1.94 5.66 4.99
N VAL A 51 -2.65 4.95 4.12
CA VAL A 51 -3.75 5.51 3.31
C VAL A 51 -4.86 6.02 4.23
N HIS A 52 -5.11 5.31 5.32
CA HIS A 52 -5.94 5.79 6.42
C HIS A 52 -5.03 6.19 7.59
N GLY A 53 -5.23 7.40 8.11
CA GLY A 53 -4.30 7.96 9.08
C GLY A 53 -4.33 7.29 10.46
N ASP A 54 -5.37 6.52 10.78
CA ASP A 54 -5.48 5.72 12.01
C ASP A 54 -4.85 4.32 11.92
N GLU A 55 -4.23 3.98 10.78
CA GLU A 55 -3.59 2.70 10.51
C GLU A 55 -2.06 2.80 10.66
N LEU A 56 -1.61 3.20 11.84
CA LEU A 56 -0.25 3.63 12.14
C LEU A 56 0.86 2.62 11.79
N PRO A 57 0.73 1.31 12.10
CA PRO A 57 1.79 0.34 11.80
C PRO A 57 2.10 0.21 10.32
N SER A 58 1.14 0.54 9.45
CA SER A 58 1.34 0.51 7.99
C SER A 58 2.36 1.55 7.53
N ALA A 59 2.40 2.73 8.17
CA ALA A 59 3.44 3.72 7.93
C ALA A 59 4.82 3.21 8.38
N TYR A 60 4.91 2.68 9.60
CA TYR A 60 6.15 2.11 10.11
C TYR A 60 6.74 1.07 9.16
N LEU A 61 5.93 0.11 8.76
CA LEU A 61 6.33 -0.97 7.87
C LEU A 61 6.89 -0.45 6.54
N MET A 62 6.28 0.58 5.98
CA MET A 62 6.75 1.18 4.72
C MET A 62 8.01 2.05 4.90
N PHE A 63 8.19 2.72 6.03
CA PHE A 63 9.45 3.39 6.35
C PHE A 63 10.60 2.38 6.49
N LYS A 64 10.38 1.28 7.22
CA LYS A 64 11.37 0.19 7.36
C LYS A 64 11.69 -0.45 6.01
N LEU A 65 10.70 -0.65 5.15
CA LEU A 65 10.93 -1.16 3.80
C LEU A 65 11.81 -0.20 2.98
N ALA A 66 11.59 1.11 3.09
CA ALA A 66 12.42 2.09 2.39
C ALA A 66 13.89 2.02 2.83
N HIS A 67 14.16 1.89 4.14
CA HIS A 67 15.51 1.66 4.66
C HIS A 67 16.08 0.35 4.16
N TYR A 68 15.32 -0.74 4.25
CA TYR A 68 15.79 -2.05 3.83
C TYR A 68 16.19 -2.07 2.35
N VAL A 69 15.38 -1.47 1.46
CA VAL A 69 15.71 -1.39 0.02
C VAL A 69 16.96 -0.54 -0.22
N LYS A 70 17.11 0.59 0.49
CA LYS A 70 18.29 1.45 0.41
C LYS A 70 19.56 0.70 0.81
N ASP A 71 19.48 -0.06 1.90
CA ASP A 71 20.65 -0.73 2.49
C ASP A 71 21.02 -2.04 1.75
N ASN A 72 20.11 -2.56 0.91
CA ASN A 72 20.31 -3.80 0.14
C ASN A 72 20.14 -3.58 -1.39
N PRO A 73 20.84 -2.63 -2.03
CA PRO A 73 20.60 -2.27 -3.42
C PRO A 73 20.84 -3.41 -4.41
N ALA A 74 21.73 -4.34 -4.09
CA ALA A 74 22.03 -5.48 -4.93
C ALA A 74 20.84 -6.44 -5.13
N LEU A 75 19.95 -6.56 -4.13
CA LEU A 75 18.74 -7.38 -4.21
C LEU A 75 17.69 -6.81 -5.17
N PHE A 76 17.78 -5.52 -5.49
CA PHE A 76 16.75 -4.77 -6.21
C PHE A 76 17.26 -4.11 -7.51
N LYS A 77 18.48 -4.44 -7.97
CA LYS A 77 19.14 -3.79 -9.12
C LYS A 77 18.31 -3.78 -10.41
N ASP A 78 17.51 -4.85 -10.64
CA ASP A 78 16.68 -5.04 -11.83
C ASP A 78 15.21 -4.67 -11.59
N LYS A 79 14.92 -3.95 -10.50
CA LYS A 79 13.57 -3.54 -10.10
C LYS A 79 13.45 -2.01 -10.08
N CYS A 80 12.22 -1.55 -10.27
CA CYS A 80 11.83 -0.20 -9.89
C CYS A 80 10.89 -0.32 -8.70
N ILE A 81 11.31 0.19 -7.55
CA ILE A 81 10.54 0.13 -6.30
C ILE A 81 10.19 1.54 -5.87
N VAL A 82 8.91 1.82 -5.79
CA VAL A 82 8.36 3.12 -5.38
C VAL A 82 7.64 2.94 -4.06
N ILE A 83 8.01 3.71 -3.03
CA ILE A 83 7.44 3.62 -1.69
C ILE A 83 6.91 4.98 -1.25
N ALA A 84 5.62 5.05 -0.94
CA ALA A 84 4.96 6.19 -0.30
C ALA A 84 4.51 5.77 1.11
N PRO A 85 5.31 6.02 2.14
CA PRO A 85 5.10 5.43 3.46
C PRO A 85 3.94 6.06 4.24
N LEU A 86 3.59 7.30 3.91
CA LEU A 86 2.59 8.07 4.63
C LEU A 86 1.73 8.86 3.63
N VAL A 87 0.67 8.20 3.14
CA VAL A 87 -0.23 8.77 2.13
C VAL A 87 -1.20 9.79 2.73
N ASN A 88 -1.63 9.60 3.98
CA ASN A 88 -2.52 10.52 4.70
C ASN A 88 -1.86 11.11 5.95
N PRO A 89 -0.90 12.04 5.79
CA PRO A 89 -0.20 12.63 6.93
C PRO A 89 -1.12 13.48 7.82
N ASP A 90 -2.16 14.10 7.27
CA ASP A 90 -3.11 14.90 8.05
C ASP A 90 -3.90 14.03 9.03
N GLY A 91 -4.40 12.88 8.58
CA GLY A 91 -5.09 11.93 9.44
C GLY A 91 -4.16 11.27 10.45
N PHE A 92 -2.92 10.96 10.04
CA PHE A 92 -1.90 10.37 10.90
C PHE A 92 -1.48 11.28 12.05
N LEU A 93 -1.33 12.59 11.79
CA LEU A 93 -0.87 13.59 12.75
C LEU A 93 -2.02 14.21 13.56
N SER A 94 -3.27 13.87 13.26
CA SER A 94 -4.41 14.32 14.08
C SER A 94 -4.41 13.66 15.46
N ILE A 95 -5.05 14.31 16.43
CA ILE A 95 -5.14 13.82 17.82
C ILE A 95 -6.62 13.68 18.18
N PRO A 96 -7.16 12.47 18.33
CA PRO A 96 -6.54 11.19 17.96
C PRO A 96 -6.37 11.03 16.44
N PRO A 97 -5.51 10.10 15.98
CA PRO A 97 -5.39 9.78 14.56
C PRO A 97 -6.73 9.38 13.94
N THR A 98 -6.96 9.78 12.68
CA THR A 98 -8.23 9.54 12.00
C THR A 98 -8.04 8.84 10.66
N ARG A 99 -9.00 7.99 10.29
CA ARG A 99 -9.05 7.35 8.99
C ARG A 99 -9.03 8.34 7.83
N VAL A 100 -9.84 9.39 7.97
CA VAL A 100 -10.06 10.40 6.93
C VAL A 100 -8.94 11.45 6.92
N ASN A 101 -8.83 12.19 5.82
CA ASN A 101 -7.91 13.33 5.73
C ASN A 101 -8.47 14.59 6.42
N ALA A 102 -7.77 15.72 6.33
CA ALA A 102 -8.17 17.00 6.95
C ALA A 102 -9.51 17.58 6.41
N ASN A 103 -10.00 17.09 5.27
CA ASN A 103 -11.32 17.44 4.76
C ASN A 103 -12.44 16.51 5.27
N GLY A 104 -12.09 15.51 6.08
CA GLY A 104 -13.03 14.49 6.55
C GLY A 104 -13.44 13.50 5.45
N ILE A 105 -12.59 13.27 4.46
CA ILE A 105 -12.84 12.41 3.30
C ILE A 105 -12.01 11.13 3.43
N ASP A 106 -12.65 9.97 3.20
CA ASP A 106 -11.98 8.70 3.02
C ASP A 106 -11.32 8.68 1.63
N ILE A 107 -10.00 8.87 1.60
CA ILE A 107 -9.26 8.99 0.34
C ILE A 107 -9.25 7.67 -0.46
N ASN A 108 -9.53 6.53 0.18
CA ASN A 108 -9.75 5.24 -0.48
C ASN A 108 -11.23 5.01 -0.90
N ARG A 109 -12.01 6.09 -0.98
CA ARG A 109 -13.35 6.18 -1.57
C ARG A 109 -13.44 7.35 -2.55
N ASN A 110 -12.32 8.03 -2.81
CA ASN A 110 -12.27 9.27 -3.59
C ASN A 110 -11.63 9.10 -4.98
N PHE A 111 -11.21 7.90 -5.38
CA PHE A 111 -10.68 7.66 -6.72
C PHE A 111 -11.75 7.83 -7.80
N PRO A 112 -11.37 8.33 -9.01
CA PRO A 112 -12.31 8.54 -10.11
C PRO A 112 -12.59 7.22 -10.85
N THR A 113 -13.27 6.30 -10.18
CA THR A 113 -13.74 5.05 -10.78
C THR A 113 -14.99 5.29 -11.62
N LYS A 114 -15.24 4.46 -12.64
CA LYS A 114 -16.37 4.60 -13.58
C LYS A 114 -17.72 4.63 -12.87
N ASP A 115 -17.83 3.88 -11.78
CA ASP A 115 -19.05 3.75 -10.99
C ASP A 115 -19.17 4.79 -9.87
N TRP A 116 -18.17 5.66 -9.69
CA TRP A 116 -18.13 6.61 -8.57
C TRP A 116 -19.37 7.52 -8.53
N GLN A 117 -19.70 8.10 -9.68
CA GLN A 117 -20.80 9.07 -9.81
C GLN A 117 -22.16 8.44 -9.41
N ALA A 118 -22.39 7.20 -9.84
CA ALA A 118 -23.64 6.50 -9.57
C ALA A 118 -23.71 5.90 -8.16
N ASN A 119 -22.57 5.43 -7.63
CA ASN A 119 -22.59 4.49 -6.51
C ASN A 119 -21.89 5.00 -5.25
N ALA A 120 -20.91 5.91 -5.30
CA ALA A 120 -20.13 6.25 -4.10
C ALA A 120 -20.98 6.84 -2.98
N MET A 121 -21.79 7.86 -3.29
CA MET A 121 -22.70 8.47 -2.32
C MET A 121 -23.82 7.53 -1.88
N ARG A 122 -24.38 6.75 -2.82
CA ARG A 122 -25.41 5.76 -2.52
C ARG A 122 -24.88 4.70 -1.54
N GLN A 123 -23.68 4.20 -1.76
CA GLN A 123 -23.04 3.22 -0.87
C GLN A 123 -22.75 3.82 0.51
N TRP A 124 -22.25 5.07 0.56
CA TRP A 124 -22.02 5.77 1.82
C TRP A 124 -23.32 5.93 2.64
N ILE A 125 -24.42 6.30 1.97
CA ILE A 125 -25.73 6.46 2.64
C ILE A 125 -26.29 5.11 3.11
N LEU A 126 -26.37 4.14 2.20
CA LEU A 126 -27.13 2.90 2.44
C LEU A 126 -26.31 1.83 3.19
N LYS A 127 -25.03 1.65 2.83
CA LYS A 127 -24.19 0.60 3.42
C LYS A 127 -23.50 1.04 4.70
N THR A 128 -22.97 2.27 4.71
CA THR A 128 -22.22 2.76 5.89
C THR A 128 -23.03 3.66 6.80
N LYS A 129 -24.35 3.83 6.53
CA LYS A 129 -25.27 4.65 7.33
C LYS A 129 -24.72 6.06 7.59
N ARG A 130 -24.15 6.68 6.57
CA ARG A 130 -23.53 8.03 6.59
C ARG A 130 -22.42 8.20 7.64
N LYS A 131 -21.74 7.13 8.04
CA LYS A 131 -20.59 7.24 8.95
C LYS A 131 -19.51 8.09 8.30
N ARG A 132 -19.13 9.19 8.95
CA ARG A 132 -18.15 10.19 8.42
C ARG A 132 -16.84 9.57 8.00
N ARG A 133 -16.36 8.57 8.71
CA ARG A 133 -15.11 7.87 8.39
C ARG A 133 -15.08 7.17 7.01
N TYR A 134 -16.21 7.06 6.32
CA TYR A 134 -16.32 6.46 4.98
C TYR A 134 -16.85 7.44 3.93
N TYR A 135 -16.81 8.74 4.22
CA TYR A 135 -17.33 9.76 3.31
C TYR A 135 -16.44 9.88 2.06
N PRO A 136 -16.99 9.68 0.85
CA PRO A 136 -16.21 9.66 -0.39
C PRO A 136 -15.86 11.04 -0.94
N GLY A 137 -16.35 12.11 -0.33
CA GLY A 137 -16.25 13.46 -0.85
C GLY A 137 -17.44 13.85 -1.76
N ALA A 138 -17.50 15.12 -2.14
CA ALA A 138 -18.54 15.64 -3.03
C ALA A 138 -18.27 15.34 -4.51
N LYS A 139 -17.02 15.11 -4.88
CA LYS A 139 -16.58 14.76 -6.24
C LYS A 139 -15.35 13.82 -6.18
N PRO A 140 -15.17 12.98 -7.21
CA PRO A 140 -14.00 12.09 -7.25
C PRO A 140 -12.73 12.89 -7.44
N SER A 141 -11.62 12.35 -6.94
CA SER A 141 -10.28 12.94 -7.07
C SER A 141 -10.16 14.38 -6.56
N SER A 142 -10.99 14.75 -5.56
CA SER A 142 -10.95 16.07 -4.95
C SER A 142 -9.74 16.24 -4.02
N GLU A 143 -9.20 15.15 -3.46
CA GLU A 143 -8.22 15.18 -2.40
C GLU A 143 -6.80 15.08 -2.93
N GLN A 144 -5.87 15.84 -2.34
CA GLN A 144 -4.46 15.85 -2.74
C GLN A 144 -3.82 14.47 -2.54
N GLU A 145 -4.21 13.76 -1.50
CA GLU A 145 -3.74 12.42 -1.17
C GLU A 145 -4.20 11.37 -2.20
N THR A 146 -5.41 11.51 -2.72
CA THR A 146 -5.89 10.68 -3.84
C THR A 146 -5.16 11.02 -5.13
N GLN A 147 -5.00 12.32 -5.44
CA GLN A 147 -4.26 12.79 -6.62
C GLN A 147 -2.80 12.35 -6.58
N PHE A 148 -2.20 12.33 -5.39
CA PHE A 148 -0.84 11.83 -5.18
C PHE A 148 -0.70 10.37 -5.60
N GLN A 149 -1.58 9.49 -5.12
CA GLN A 149 -1.57 8.07 -5.50
C GLN A 149 -1.76 7.91 -7.03
N ILE A 150 -2.71 8.66 -7.62
CA ILE A 150 -2.94 8.66 -9.07
C ILE A 150 -1.70 9.14 -9.84
N ALA A 151 -1.01 10.17 -9.34
CA ALA A 151 0.20 10.69 -9.96
C ALA A 151 1.34 9.66 -9.95
N LEU A 152 1.53 8.93 -8.83
CA LEU A 152 2.50 7.83 -8.75
C LEU A 152 2.17 6.72 -9.75
N ILE A 153 0.90 6.29 -9.83
CA ILE A 153 0.45 5.27 -10.79
C ILE A 153 0.71 5.73 -12.23
N LYS A 154 0.40 6.97 -12.57
CA LYS A 154 0.62 7.51 -13.92
C LYS A 154 2.11 7.65 -14.26
N LYS A 155 2.92 8.14 -13.31
CA LYS A 155 4.37 8.39 -13.50
C LYS A 155 5.14 7.09 -13.67
N PHE A 156 4.93 6.14 -12.77
CA PHE A 156 5.74 4.92 -12.69
C PHE A 156 5.12 3.72 -13.42
N LYS A 157 3.84 3.78 -13.78
CA LYS A 157 3.10 2.70 -14.45
C LYS A 157 3.37 1.34 -13.80
N PRO A 158 3.11 1.19 -12.49
CA PRO A 158 3.46 -0.02 -11.75
C PRO A 158 2.73 -1.23 -12.32
N GLN A 159 3.42 -2.35 -12.36
CA GLN A 159 2.81 -3.65 -12.66
C GLN A 159 2.11 -4.23 -11.43
N LYS A 160 2.61 -3.89 -10.24
CA LYS A 160 2.09 -4.34 -8.96
C LYS A 160 1.94 -3.19 -7.99
N ILE A 161 0.90 -3.23 -7.18
CA ILE A 161 0.66 -2.32 -6.07
C ILE A 161 0.40 -3.15 -4.82
N LEU A 162 1.13 -2.86 -3.74
CA LEU A 162 0.80 -3.32 -2.40
C LEU A 162 0.40 -2.12 -1.54
N SER A 163 -0.86 -2.12 -1.09
CA SER A 163 -1.36 -1.15 -0.12
C SER A 163 -1.46 -1.80 1.25
N VAL A 164 -0.80 -1.23 2.25
CA VAL A 164 -0.80 -1.76 3.61
C VAL A 164 -1.80 -1.00 4.46
N HIS A 165 -2.69 -1.75 5.08
CA HIS A 165 -3.79 -1.30 5.93
C HIS A 165 -3.79 -2.04 7.27
N SER A 166 -4.72 -1.73 8.16
CA SER A 166 -5.04 -2.43 9.41
C SER A 166 -6.47 -2.10 9.87
N PRO A 167 -7.14 -2.85 10.75
CA PRO A 167 -6.67 -4.02 11.51
C PRO A 167 -7.36 -5.34 11.12
N LEU A 168 -7.67 -5.61 9.86
CA LEU A 168 -8.61 -6.67 9.49
C LEU A 168 -8.00 -8.08 9.39
N ASN A 169 -6.66 -8.19 9.44
CA ASN A 169 -5.93 -9.46 9.53
C ASN A 169 -6.18 -10.40 8.34
N PHE A 170 -5.93 -9.94 7.10
CA PHE A 170 -6.02 -10.76 5.89
C PHE A 170 -5.33 -10.10 4.69
N PHE A 171 -5.16 -10.87 3.61
CA PHE A 171 -4.88 -10.32 2.29
C PHE A 171 -6.18 -10.17 1.50
N ASP A 172 -6.37 -9.01 0.83
CA ASP A 172 -7.44 -8.78 -0.13
C ASP A 172 -6.85 -8.56 -1.53
N TYR A 173 -7.37 -9.31 -2.50
CA TYR A 173 -6.93 -9.22 -3.88
C TYR A 173 -7.93 -8.42 -4.70
N ASP A 174 -7.46 -7.31 -5.24
CA ASP A 174 -8.26 -6.33 -5.96
C ASP A 174 -8.16 -6.40 -7.50
N GLY A 175 -7.39 -7.33 -8.04
CA GLY A 175 -7.32 -7.52 -9.49
C GLY A 175 -5.92 -7.56 -10.07
N PRO A 176 -5.75 -7.88 -11.38
CA PRO A 176 -6.80 -8.21 -12.37
C PRO A 176 -7.42 -9.59 -12.15
N SER A 177 -8.61 -9.79 -12.72
CA SER A 177 -9.32 -11.10 -12.62
C SER A 177 -8.69 -12.20 -13.47
N SER A 178 -7.93 -11.84 -14.51
CA SER A 178 -7.18 -12.74 -15.38
C SER A 178 -5.71 -12.80 -14.99
N ASN A 179 -5.08 -13.97 -15.11
CA ASN A 179 -3.67 -14.25 -14.76
C ASN A 179 -3.37 -14.41 -13.27
N LEU A 180 -4.28 -15.03 -12.55
CA LEU A 180 -4.15 -15.26 -11.12
C LEU A 180 -3.15 -16.35 -10.73
N TYR A 181 -2.74 -17.23 -11.65
CA TYR A 181 -2.02 -18.45 -11.29
C TYR A 181 -0.75 -18.25 -10.46
N SER A 182 0.13 -17.35 -10.88
CA SER A 182 1.36 -17.07 -10.11
C SER A 182 1.04 -16.37 -8.81
N PHE A 183 0.02 -15.52 -8.80
CA PHE A 183 -0.43 -14.82 -7.61
C PHE A 183 -1.15 -15.73 -6.63
N GLU A 184 -2.07 -16.58 -7.11
CA GLU A 184 -2.76 -17.56 -6.27
C GLU A 184 -1.76 -18.48 -5.58
N LYS A 185 -0.74 -18.96 -6.30
CA LYS A 185 0.35 -19.75 -5.69
C LYS A 185 1.14 -18.97 -4.65
N TRP A 186 1.44 -17.70 -4.92
CA TRP A 186 2.10 -16.86 -3.93
C TRP A 186 1.23 -16.67 -2.69
N MET A 187 -0.08 -16.44 -2.85
CA MET A 187 -1.03 -16.31 -1.75
C MET A 187 -1.15 -17.61 -0.95
N GLU A 188 -1.24 -18.76 -1.63
CA GLU A 188 -1.25 -20.07 -0.97
C GLU A 188 0.02 -20.30 -0.15
N GLN A 189 1.18 -19.91 -0.69
CA GLN A 189 2.44 -20.03 0.03
C GLN A 189 2.49 -19.05 1.22
N ALA A 190 2.07 -17.81 1.04
CA ALA A 190 2.00 -16.83 2.12
C ALA A 190 1.07 -17.30 3.25
N TYR A 191 -0.08 -17.88 2.90
CA TYR A 191 -0.98 -18.48 3.88
C TYR A 191 -0.34 -19.63 4.66
N LYS A 192 0.38 -20.51 3.96
CA LYS A 192 1.09 -21.64 4.60
C LYS A 192 2.22 -21.16 5.52
N ASP A 193 2.99 -20.17 5.07
CA ASP A 193 4.17 -19.69 5.79
C ASP A 193 3.82 -18.99 7.11
N ILE A 194 2.71 -18.23 7.15
CA ILE A 194 2.34 -17.43 8.32
C ILE A 194 0.89 -17.63 8.77
N ASN A 195 0.20 -18.60 8.19
CA ASN A 195 -1.21 -18.86 8.47
C ASN A 195 -2.10 -17.61 8.33
N TYR A 196 -1.86 -16.81 7.28
CA TYR A 196 -2.50 -15.51 7.09
C TYR A 196 -3.66 -15.62 6.09
N PRO A 197 -4.90 -15.27 6.48
CA PRO A 197 -6.05 -15.54 5.66
C PRO A 197 -6.09 -14.69 4.40
N TYR A 198 -6.61 -15.26 3.33
CA TYR A 198 -6.91 -14.61 2.07
C TYR A 198 -8.41 -14.42 1.89
N LYS A 199 -8.83 -13.26 1.44
CA LYS A 199 -10.23 -12.90 1.18
C LYS A 199 -10.36 -12.10 -0.10
N LYS A 200 -11.56 -12.12 -0.67
CA LYS A 200 -11.98 -11.21 -1.76
C LYS A 200 -13.20 -10.44 -1.28
N PHE A 201 -13.05 -9.17 -1.01
CA PHE A 201 -14.15 -8.32 -0.55
C PHE A 201 -14.96 -7.69 -1.68
N GLY A 202 -14.47 -7.76 -2.92
CA GLY A 202 -15.05 -7.09 -4.06
C GLY A 202 -14.68 -5.61 -4.14
N PHE A 203 -15.21 -4.94 -5.15
CA PHE A 203 -14.81 -3.57 -5.47
C PHE A 203 -15.73 -2.56 -4.80
N TYR A 204 -15.12 -1.53 -4.21
CA TYR A 204 -15.83 -0.38 -3.66
C TYR A 204 -15.69 0.82 -4.59
N PRO A 205 -16.79 1.56 -4.89
CA PRO A 205 -16.71 2.80 -5.64
C PRO A 205 -15.69 3.75 -5.05
N GLY A 206 -14.75 4.20 -5.89
CA GLY A 206 -13.70 5.12 -5.48
C GLY A 206 -12.56 4.52 -4.66
N SER A 207 -12.44 3.19 -4.56
CA SER A 207 -11.28 2.55 -3.94
C SER A 207 -10.09 2.44 -4.89
N LEU A 208 -8.88 2.30 -4.32
CA LEU A 208 -7.67 2.01 -5.08
C LEU A 208 -7.81 0.70 -5.85
N GLY A 209 -8.34 -0.35 -5.20
CA GLY A 209 -8.55 -1.66 -5.83
C GLY A 209 -9.44 -1.59 -7.07
N ASN A 210 -10.57 -0.86 -6.98
CA ASN A 210 -11.43 -0.63 -8.15
C ASN A 210 -10.68 0.18 -9.22
N TYR A 211 -10.03 1.29 -8.84
CA TYR A 211 -9.33 2.18 -9.77
C TYR A 211 -8.14 1.52 -10.48
N ALA A 212 -7.27 0.86 -9.74
CA ALA A 212 -6.03 0.28 -10.25
C ALA A 212 -6.20 -1.18 -10.66
N GLY A 213 -6.76 -2.01 -9.78
CA GLY A 213 -6.89 -3.45 -10.01
C GLY A 213 -7.94 -3.78 -11.06
N HIS A 214 -9.18 -3.38 -10.81
CA HIS A 214 -10.30 -3.74 -11.68
C HIS A 214 -10.32 -2.98 -13.01
N GLU A 215 -10.19 -1.65 -12.98
CA GLU A 215 -10.36 -0.84 -14.19
C GLU A 215 -9.09 -0.72 -15.04
N ARG A 216 -7.91 -0.92 -14.46
CA ARG A 216 -6.61 -0.74 -15.15
C ARG A 216 -5.78 -1.99 -15.25
N ASN A 217 -6.27 -3.12 -14.74
CA ASN A 217 -5.58 -4.40 -14.77
C ASN A 217 -4.17 -4.35 -14.11
N ILE A 218 -3.98 -3.48 -13.13
CA ILE A 218 -2.76 -3.44 -12.32
C ILE A 218 -2.90 -4.46 -11.20
N PHE A 219 -1.88 -5.27 -11.00
CA PHE A 219 -1.85 -6.27 -9.96
C PHE A 219 -1.89 -5.61 -8.57
N THR A 220 -3.06 -5.52 -7.96
CA THR A 220 -3.29 -4.76 -6.73
C THR A 220 -3.66 -5.70 -5.59
N LEU A 221 -2.90 -5.59 -4.51
CA LEU A 221 -3.06 -6.34 -3.29
C LEU A 221 -3.17 -5.40 -2.10
N THR A 222 -4.11 -5.67 -1.21
CA THR A 222 -4.20 -5.05 0.11
C THR A 222 -3.72 -6.03 1.17
N LEU A 223 -2.73 -5.62 1.97
CA LEU A 223 -2.30 -6.30 3.19
C LEU A 223 -2.97 -5.60 4.37
N GLU A 224 -3.86 -6.29 5.05
CA GLU A 224 -4.52 -5.83 6.27
C GLU A 224 -3.80 -6.40 7.49
N LEU A 225 -2.98 -5.61 8.17
CA LEU A 225 -2.27 -6.01 9.39
C LEU A 225 -3.24 -6.40 10.51
N PRO A 226 -2.81 -7.24 11.48
CA PRO A 226 -3.69 -7.74 12.56
C PRO A 226 -4.22 -6.67 13.49
N SER A 227 -3.51 -5.55 13.70
CA SER A 227 -3.97 -4.45 14.54
C SER A 227 -3.42 -3.09 14.10
N SER A 228 -4.04 -2.00 14.58
CA SER A 228 -3.56 -0.62 14.38
C SER A 228 -2.68 -0.11 15.52
N ASP A 229 -2.24 -0.97 16.44
CA ASP A 229 -1.34 -0.58 17.53
C ASP A 229 0.04 -0.18 16.98
N PRO A 230 0.46 1.08 17.12
CA PRO A 230 1.73 1.56 16.58
C PRO A 230 2.96 0.88 17.21
N LYS A 231 2.84 0.32 18.41
CA LYS A 231 3.93 -0.37 19.09
C LYS A 231 4.30 -1.71 18.43
N ARG A 232 3.40 -2.29 17.64
CA ARG A 232 3.62 -3.54 16.94
C ARG A 232 4.30 -3.38 15.56
N GLY A 233 4.71 -2.17 15.20
CA GLY A 233 5.29 -1.89 13.90
C GLY A 233 6.52 -2.75 13.58
N LEU A 234 7.46 -2.89 14.53
CA LEU A 234 8.67 -3.71 14.34
C LEU A 234 8.33 -5.21 14.20
N GLU A 235 7.43 -5.71 15.04
CA GLU A 235 6.95 -7.09 14.96
C GLU A 235 6.35 -7.38 13.58
N TYR A 236 5.48 -6.51 13.08
CA TYR A 236 4.89 -6.66 11.75
C TYR A 236 5.91 -6.54 10.63
N PHE A 237 6.92 -5.68 10.78
CA PHE A 237 7.98 -5.64 9.77
C PHE A 237 8.74 -6.97 9.71
N GLN A 238 9.10 -7.56 10.83
CA GLN A 238 9.78 -8.86 10.88
C GLN A 238 8.92 -9.99 10.31
N GLU A 239 7.62 -10.00 10.64
CA GLU A 239 6.67 -11.01 10.17
C GLU A 239 6.41 -10.90 8.66
N PHE A 240 6.16 -9.70 8.15
CA PHE A 240 5.70 -9.50 6.77
C PHE A 240 6.81 -9.18 5.77
N GLN A 241 8.02 -8.81 6.20
CA GLN A 241 9.14 -8.54 5.30
C GLN A 241 9.43 -9.69 4.33
N PRO A 242 9.54 -10.96 4.76
CA PRO A 242 9.79 -12.07 3.83
C PRO A 242 8.70 -12.19 2.76
N LEU A 243 7.45 -11.96 3.12
CA LEU A 243 6.32 -11.98 2.17
C LEU A 243 6.36 -10.82 1.19
N ILE A 244 6.73 -9.62 1.66
CA ILE A 244 6.91 -8.45 0.80
C ILE A 244 8.03 -8.70 -0.21
N LEU A 245 9.14 -9.30 0.21
CA LEU A 245 10.23 -9.67 -0.69
C LEU A 245 9.80 -10.72 -1.72
N LYS A 246 9.01 -11.71 -1.33
CA LYS A 246 8.39 -12.67 -2.27
C LYS A 246 7.45 -11.94 -3.24
N PHE A 247 6.61 -11.01 -2.77
CA PHE A 247 5.72 -10.21 -3.62
C PHE A 247 6.50 -9.39 -4.66
N ILE A 248 7.64 -8.80 -4.28
CA ILE A 248 8.51 -8.07 -5.21
C ILE A 248 8.94 -8.99 -6.37
N ASN A 249 9.21 -10.24 -6.12
CA ASN A 249 9.76 -11.19 -7.09
C ASN A 249 8.71 -12.00 -7.87
N VAL A 250 7.44 -12.02 -7.44
CA VAL A 250 6.38 -12.72 -8.19
C VAL A 250 6.18 -12.09 -9.57
N PRO A 251 6.29 -12.86 -10.67
CA PRO A 251 6.05 -12.35 -12.01
C PRO A 251 4.56 -12.04 -12.23
N VAL A 252 4.29 -10.96 -12.94
CA VAL A 252 2.92 -10.51 -13.27
C VAL A 252 2.41 -11.14 -14.58
N ALA A 253 3.31 -11.54 -15.49
CA ALA A 253 2.95 -12.07 -16.78
C ALA A 253 2.68 -13.58 -16.73
N GLY A 254 1.69 -14.05 -17.49
CA GLY A 254 1.18 -15.42 -17.56
C GLY A 254 2.12 -16.50 -18.11
N SER A 255 3.41 -16.39 -17.92
CA SER A 255 4.37 -17.48 -18.12
C SER A 255 4.71 -18.07 -16.75
N PRO A 256 4.70 -19.39 -16.60
CA PRO A 256 5.19 -20.01 -15.37
C PRO A 256 6.63 -19.51 -15.12
N PRO A 257 6.97 -19.18 -13.87
CA PRO A 257 8.33 -18.74 -13.54
C PRO A 257 9.31 -19.80 -14.04
N SER A 258 10.35 -19.37 -14.74
CA SER A 258 11.43 -20.28 -15.09
C SER A 258 11.99 -20.91 -13.80
N VAL A 259 12.38 -22.16 -13.87
CA VAL A 259 12.96 -22.92 -12.73
C VAL A 259 14.09 -22.14 -12.04
N LYS A 260 14.79 -21.26 -12.77
CA LYS A 260 15.82 -20.34 -12.22
C LYS A 260 15.26 -19.31 -11.22
N ILE A 261 14.03 -18.79 -11.42
CA ILE A 261 13.41 -17.80 -10.50
C ILE A 261 12.96 -18.50 -9.22
N LEU A 262 12.40 -19.70 -9.30
CA LEU A 262 12.01 -20.50 -8.14
C LEU A 262 13.23 -20.89 -7.28
N ASN A 263 14.35 -21.23 -7.90
CA ASN A 263 15.58 -21.56 -7.19
C ASN A 263 16.24 -20.34 -6.55
N HIS A 264 16.09 -19.15 -7.13
CA HIS A 264 16.59 -17.90 -6.55
C HIS A 264 15.75 -17.48 -5.33
N CYS A 265 14.43 -17.61 -5.40
CA CYS A 265 13.53 -17.37 -4.25
C CYS A 265 13.80 -18.36 -3.10
N LYS A 266 14.08 -19.64 -3.42
CA LYS A 266 14.47 -20.64 -2.42
C LYS A 266 15.79 -20.28 -1.73
N LYS A 267 16.80 -19.85 -2.50
CA LYS A 267 18.10 -19.46 -1.95
C LYS A 267 18.01 -18.27 -0.98
N ILE A 268 17.15 -17.29 -1.26
CA ILE A 268 16.92 -16.14 -0.37
C ILE A 268 16.18 -16.57 0.92
N SER A 269 15.30 -17.58 0.86
CA SER A 269 14.62 -18.10 2.06
C SER A 269 15.50 -18.99 2.93
N ASP A 270 16.56 -19.54 2.37
CA ASP A 270 17.50 -20.43 3.09
C ASP A 270 18.72 -19.66 3.64
N GLU A 271 18.90 -18.39 3.23
CA GLU A 271 19.95 -17.47 3.71
C GLU A 271 19.44 -16.44 4.74
N LEU A 272 18.15 -16.48 5.10
CA LEU A 272 17.50 -15.66 6.15
C LEU A 272 16.99 -16.52 7.30
#